data_e68ec08b0b81d9f13b2ad4a0d2595e25
#
_entry.id   e68ec08b0b81d9f13b2ad4a0d2595e25
#
_cell.length_a   1.000
_cell.length_b   1.000
_cell.length_c   1.000
_cell.angle_alpha   90.00
_cell.angle_beta   90.00
_cell.angle_gamma   90.00
#
_symmetry.space_group_name_H-M   'P 1'
#
loop_
_entity.id
_entity.type
_entity.pdbx_description
1 polymer ?
#
loop_
_entity_poly.entity_id
_entity_poly.type
_entity_poly.pdbx_seq_one_letter_code
_entity_poly.pdbx_strand_id
1 'polypeptide(L)'
;MYGASTQHNSIYFMRHTRLSIANMDAFECIATKFDIRDFSSQDISPETKSKILEAARLTGSGLNTQHWRFVIVEKKENLEKLAEDSTSGGWVSGANFAVIVLTNPRYKFHMIDAGRVVQDMQLTAWNYGVTSCLFTGVQDEKLRSDFSIPKELNPTIIVGFGFSAKRTSGKRKNRMPLDELVYYEKYGNPVRR
;
A
#
# COMPACT_ATOMS: atom_id res chain seq x y z
N MET A 1 48.30 7.90 27.09
CA MET A 1 47.64 8.88 26.23
C MET A 1 46.86 8.11 25.19
N TYR A 2 45.55 7.94 25.38
CA TYR A 2 44.66 7.30 24.41
C TYR A 2 43.74 8.37 23.87
N GLY A 3 43.88 8.67 22.58
CA GLY A 3 43.00 9.58 21.82
C GLY A 3 41.72 8.86 21.41
N ALA A 4 40.59 9.29 21.91
CA ALA A 4 39.27 8.82 21.47
C ALA A 4 38.88 9.56 20.18
N SER A 5 38.73 8.80 19.09
CA SER A 5 38.17 9.26 17.82
C SER A 5 36.64 9.27 17.91
N THR A 6 36.07 10.44 18.03
CA THR A 6 34.61 10.67 17.91
C THR A 6 34.23 10.62 16.46
N GLN A 7 33.56 9.53 16.02
CA GLN A 7 32.87 9.47 14.75
C GLN A 7 31.56 10.29 14.83
N HIS A 8 31.52 11.38 14.10
CA HIS A 8 30.31 12.17 13.88
C HIS A 8 29.34 11.38 12.95
N ASN A 9 28.25 10.90 13.53
CA ASN A 9 27.09 10.47 12.76
C ASN A 9 26.46 11.69 12.10
N SER A 10 26.78 11.89 10.83
CA SER A 10 26.16 12.92 9.98
C SER A 10 24.76 12.44 9.60
N ILE A 11 23.75 12.91 10.34
CA ILE A 11 22.35 12.78 9.93
C ILE A 11 22.16 13.73 8.75
N TYR A 12 22.06 13.18 7.55
CA TYR A 12 21.71 13.94 6.35
C TYR A 12 20.26 14.44 6.46
N PHE A 13 20.11 15.68 6.92
CA PHE A 13 18.90 16.47 6.74
C PHE A 13 18.83 16.93 5.27
N MET A 14 18.14 16.18 4.43
CA MET A 14 17.79 16.69 3.09
C MET A 14 16.85 17.89 3.26
N ARG A 15 17.35 19.08 2.90
CA ARG A 15 16.51 20.27 2.72
C ARG A 15 15.55 20.02 1.56
N HIS A 16 14.28 19.84 1.88
CA HIS A 16 13.21 19.73 0.90
C HIS A 16 12.86 21.10 0.33
N THR A 17 13.04 21.26 -0.97
CA THR A 17 12.32 22.27 -1.74
C THR A 17 10.83 21.96 -1.63
N ARG A 18 10.07 22.87 -1.01
CA ARG A 18 8.63 22.77 -0.80
C ARG A 18 7.88 22.80 -2.14
N LEU A 19 7.54 21.64 -2.67
CA LEU A 19 6.25 21.48 -3.34
C LEU A 19 5.21 21.44 -2.22
N SER A 20 4.18 22.27 -2.28
CA SER A 20 3.12 22.31 -1.25
C SER A 20 2.23 21.07 -1.39
N ILE A 21 2.70 19.94 -0.93
CA ILE A 21 1.90 18.74 -0.70
C ILE A 21 1.19 19.02 0.62
N ALA A 22 -0.14 18.97 0.63
CA ALA A 22 -0.91 19.05 1.87
C ALA A 22 -0.40 17.94 2.79
N ASN A 23 0.30 18.32 3.87
CA ASN A 23 0.85 17.36 4.82
C ASN A 23 -0.31 16.93 5.74
N MET A 24 -1.09 15.93 5.29
CA MET A 24 -2.18 15.35 6.05
C MET A 24 -1.63 14.56 7.22
N ASP A 25 -2.27 14.63 8.38
CA ASP A 25 -1.95 13.69 9.45
C ASP A 25 -2.50 12.27 9.13
N ALA A 26 -2.10 11.29 9.93
CA ALA A 26 -2.48 9.90 9.69
C ALA A 26 -4.00 9.69 9.74
N PHE A 27 -4.70 10.38 10.68
CA PHE A 27 -6.15 10.27 10.80
C PHE A 27 -6.85 10.90 9.61
N GLU A 28 -6.39 12.05 9.14
CA GLU A 28 -6.93 12.74 7.96
C GLU A 28 -6.76 11.86 6.70
N CYS A 29 -5.60 11.22 6.52
CA CYS A 29 -5.43 10.24 5.44
C CYS A 29 -6.45 9.10 5.54
N ILE A 30 -6.64 8.50 6.72
CA ILE A 30 -7.62 7.44 6.95
C ILE A 30 -9.04 7.94 6.66
N ALA A 31 -9.39 9.15 7.13
CA ALA A 31 -10.72 9.71 6.99
C ALA A 31 -11.08 10.04 5.54
N THR A 32 -10.11 10.45 4.73
CA THR A 32 -10.35 10.97 3.38
C THR A 32 -10.00 10.02 2.25
N LYS A 33 -9.13 9.02 2.46
CA LYS A 33 -8.70 8.06 1.42
C LYS A 33 -9.87 7.24 0.88
N PHE A 34 -9.98 7.16 -0.44
CA PHE A 34 -10.88 6.28 -1.17
C PHE A 34 -10.12 5.31 -2.06
N ASP A 35 -10.75 4.17 -2.35
CA ASP A 35 -10.29 3.24 -3.39
C ASP A 35 -10.74 3.75 -4.74
N ILE A 36 -9.79 4.01 -5.64
CA ILE A 36 -10.00 4.57 -6.98
C ILE A 36 -9.42 3.61 -8.00
N ARG A 37 -10.19 3.32 -9.04
CA ARG A 37 -9.86 2.39 -10.13
C ARG A 37 -9.75 3.06 -11.50
N ASP A 38 -10.06 4.35 -11.58
CA ASP A 38 -10.05 5.17 -12.79
C ASP A 38 -8.90 6.16 -12.68
N PHE A 39 -7.80 5.86 -13.36
CA PHE A 39 -6.56 6.63 -13.27
C PHE A 39 -6.35 7.50 -14.50
N SER A 40 -5.69 8.63 -14.31
CA SER A 40 -5.22 9.50 -15.37
C SER A 40 -3.87 9.03 -15.90
N SER A 41 -3.47 9.57 -17.05
CA SER A 41 -2.16 9.32 -17.66
C SER A 41 -1.01 10.08 -16.98
N GLN A 42 -1.25 10.80 -15.89
CA GLN A 42 -0.20 11.54 -15.17
C GLN A 42 0.79 10.59 -14.51
N ASP A 43 2.08 10.83 -14.71
CA ASP A 43 3.14 10.04 -14.11
C ASP A 43 3.35 10.37 -12.62
N ILE A 44 3.59 9.32 -11.84
CA ILE A 44 4.02 9.43 -10.45
C ILE A 44 5.54 9.56 -10.42
N SER A 45 6.06 10.57 -9.70
CA SER A 45 7.50 10.77 -9.62
C SER A 45 8.23 9.60 -8.96
N PRO A 46 9.49 9.33 -9.34
CA PRO A 46 10.30 8.29 -8.72
C PRO A 46 10.43 8.45 -7.21
N GLU A 47 10.50 9.69 -6.70
CA GLU A 47 10.56 9.98 -5.26
C GLU A 47 9.27 9.54 -4.55
N THR A 48 8.11 9.81 -5.16
CA THR A 48 6.82 9.40 -4.60
C THR A 48 6.67 7.88 -4.60
N LYS A 49 7.05 7.20 -5.71
CA LYS A 49 7.09 5.73 -5.76
C LYS A 49 8.00 5.15 -4.68
N SER A 50 9.20 5.72 -4.52
CA SER A 50 10.15 5.31 -3.48
C SER A 50 9.57 5.48 -2.07
N LYS A 51 8.84 6.57 -1.78
CA LYS A 51 8.17 6.77 -0.49
C LYS A 51 7.09 5.74 -0.21
N ILE A 52 6.30 5.37 -1.22
CA ILE A 52 5.28 4.33 -1.10
C ILE A 52 5.91 2.97 -0.79
N LEU A 53 7.00 2.61 -1.48
CA LEU A 53 7.71 1.36 -1.25
C LEU A 53 8.46 1.35 0.09
N GLU A 54 8.99 2.49 0.52
CA GLU A 54 9.62 2.62 1.82
C GLU A 54 8.61 2.44 2.97
N ALA A 55 7.38 2.92 2.81
CA ALA A 55 6.30 2.65 3.76
C ALA A 55 6.05 1.13 3.91
N ALA A 56 6.04 0.40 2.80
CA ALA A 56 5.95 -1.06 2.82
C ALA A 56 7.10 -1.71 3.58
N ARG A 57 8.34 -1.25 3.36
CA ARG A 57 9.54 -1.76 4.06
C ARG A 57 9.50 -1.49 5.55
N LEU A 58 8.98 -0.33 5.97
CA LEU A 58 8.92 0.10 7.37
C LEU A 58 7.76 -0.54 8.14
N THR A 59 6.80 -1.15 7.46
CA THR A 59 5.68 -1.83 8.12
C THR A 59 6.17 -2.93 9.07
N GLY A 60 5.59 -3.01 10.26
CA GLY A 60 5.91 -4.07 11.21
C GLY A 60 5.34 -5.42 10.78
N SER A 61 6.06 -6.52 10.99
CA SER A 61 5.61 -7.89 10.74
C SER A 61 5.57 -8.73 12.02
N GLY A 62 4.77 -9.78 12.02
CA GLY A 62 4.74 -10.73 13.12
C GLY A 62 6.15 -11.29 13.40
N LEU A 63 6.58 -11.24 14.65
CA LEU A 63 7.93 -11.66 15.09
C LEU A 63 9.08 -11.00 14.30
N ASN A 64 8.82 -9.86 13.67
CA ASN A 64 9.76 -9.17 12.78
C ASN A 64 10.35 -10.06 11.66
N THR A 65 9.55 -10.96 11.12
CA THR A 65 10.00 -11.95 10.13
C THR A 65 10.27 -11.35 8.75
N GLN A 66 9.67 -10.21 8.43
CA GLN A 66 9.84 -9.48 7.16
C GLN A 66 9.80 -10.41 5.94
N HIS A 67 8.84 -11.35 5.97
CA HIS A 67 8.70 -12.49 5.06
C HIS A 67 8.11 -12.14 3.68
N TRP A 68 7.69 -10.89 3.47
CA TRP A 68 7.13 -10.41 2.22
C TRP A 68 8.19 -10.14 1.14
N ARG A 69 7.75 -10.17 -0.10
CA ARG A 69 8.48 -9.68 -1.27
C ARG A 69 7.52 -8.86 -2.12
N PHE A 70 8.05 -7.92 -2.87
CA PHE A 70 7.26 -7.00 -3.68
C PHE A 70 7.75 -7.10 -5.13
N VAL A 71 6.82 -7.36 -6.07
CA VAL A 71 7.09 -7.22 -7.50
C VAL A 71 6.43 -5.93 -7.97
N ILE A 72 7.25 -5.02 -8.48
CA ILE A 72 6.78 -3.74 -9.05
C ILE A 72 6.52 -3.94 -10.53
N VAL A 73 5.31 -3.59 -10.95
CA VAL A 73 4.85 -3.69 -12.35
C VAL A 73 4.56 -2.29 -12.86
N GLU A 74 5.34 -1.81 -13.85
CA GLU A 74 5.23 -0.45 -14.40
C GLU A 74 5.06 -0.44 -15.92
N LYS A 75 5.64 -1.44 -16.61
CA LYS A 75 5.52 -1.52 -18.06
C LYS A 75 4.08 -1.78 -18.47
N LYS A 76 3.59 -1.05 -19.46
CA LYS A 76 2.21 -1.13 -19.93
C LYS A 76 1.80 -2.56 -20.29
N GLU A 77 2.64 -3.26 -21.04
CA GLU A 77 2.42 -4.66 -21.42
C GLU A 77 2.29 -5.61 -20.20
N ASN A 78 3.02 -5.32 -19.12
CA ASN A 78 2.95 -6.13 -17.89
C ASN A 78 1.74 -5.75 -17.03
N LEU A 79 1.29 -4.49 -17.04
CA LEU A 79 0.04 -4.08 -16.39
C LEU A 79 -1.17 -4.69 -17.10
N GLU A 80 -1.13 -4.82 -18.44
CA GLU A 80 -2.14 -5.51 -19.24
C GLU A 80 -2.19 -7.00 -18.91
N LYS A 81 -1.03 -7.68 -18.85
CA LYS A 81 -0.95 -9.09 -18.40
C LYS A 81 -1.51 -9.26 -16.98
N LEU A 82 -1.13 -8.36 -16.05
CA LEU A 82 -1.63 -8.40 -14.68
C LEU A 82 -3.14 -8.26 -14.61
N ALA A 83 -3.73 -7.45 -15.50
CA ALA A 83 -5.18 -7.31 -15.62
C ALA A 83 -5.84 -8.59 -16.17
N GLU A 84 -5.23 -9.24 -17.16
CA GLU A 84 -5.67 -10.52 -17.72
C GLU A 84 -5.56 -11.67 -16.71
N ASP A 85 -4.55 -11.66 -15.84
CA ASP A 85 -4.33 -12.66 -14.79
C ASP A 85 -5.27 -12.49 -13.59
N SER A 86 -6.06 -11.42 -13.56
CA SER A 86 -7.00 -11.13 -12.49
C SER A 86 -8.41 -11.60 -12.80
N THR A 87 -9.17 -11.94 -11.75
CA THR A 87 -10.61 -12.20 -11.84
C THR A 87 -11.46 -10.95 -11.50
N SER A 88 -10.86 -9.92 -10.91
CA SER A 88 -11.54 -8.71 -10.44
C SER A 88 -10.74 -7.42 -10.58
N GLY A 89 -9.50 -7.51 -11.08
CA GLY A 89 -8.52 -6.43 -11.16
C GLY A 89 -8.27 -5.86 -12.56
N GLY A 90 -9.13 -6.10 -13.55
CA GLY A 90 -8.94 -5.65 -14.94
C GLY A 90 -8.63 -4.16 -15.09
N TRP A 91 -9.08 -3.33 -14.14
CA TRP A 91 -8.78 -1.90 -14.07
C TRP A 91 -7.29 -1.57 -13.84
N VAL A 92 -6.47 -2.55 -13.39
CA VAL A 92 -5.04 -2.32 -13.09
C VAL A 92 -4.23 -2.00 -14.35
N SER A 93 -4.71 -2.39 -15.52
CA SER A 93 -4.12 -2.01 -16.81
C SER A 93 -4.03 -0.48 -17.02
N GLY A 94 -4.89 0.31 -16.33
CA GLY A 94 -4.87 1.76 -16.35
C GLY A 94 -4.00 2.42 -15.27
N ALA A 95 -3.40 1.64 -14.37
CA ALA A 95 -2.55 2.17 -13.29
C ALA A 95 -1.23 2.73 -13.84
N ASN A 96 -0.62 3.67 -13.10
CA ASN A 96 0.74 4.12 -13.38
C ASN A 96 1.77 3.04 -13.01
N PHE A 97 1.54 2.37 -11.89
CA PHE A 97 2.26 1.17 -11.50
C PHE A 97 1.40 0.30 -10.58
N ALA A 98 1.78 -0.96 -10.44
CA ALA A 98 1.17 -1.87 -9.47
C ALA A 98 2.25 -2.58 -8.64
N VAL A 99 1.86 -3.06 -7.47
CA VAL A 99 2.70 -3.88 -6.60
C VAL A 99 2.00 -5.19 -6.32
N ILE A 100 2.65 -6.31 -6.67
CA ILE A 100 2.24 -7.65 -6.25
C ILE A 100 2.90 -7.91 -4.90
N VAL A 101 2.10 -8.03 -3.85
CA VAL A 101 2.56 -8.35 -2.50
C VAL A 101 2.59 -9.87 -2.34
N LEU A 102 3.80 -10.40 -2.27
CA LEU A 102 4.08 -11.81 -2.05
C LEU A 102 4.37 -12.07 -0.58
N THR A 103 3.78 -13.10 0.00
CA THR A 103 4.01 -13.49 1.40
C THR A 103 4.38 -14.95 1.52
N ASN A 104 5.03 -15.33 2.63
CA ASN A 104 5.35 -16.71 2.89
C ASN A 104 4.26 -17.37 3.78
N PRO A 105 3.44 -18.30 3.25
CA PRO A 105 2.30 -18.90 3.95
C PRO A 105 2.70 -19.81 5.11
N ARG A 106 3.97 -20.15 5.30
CA ARG A 106 4.44 -20.85 6.50
C ARG A 106 4.19 -20.06 7.79
N TYR A 107 4.07 -18.74 7.71
CA TYR A 107 3.74 -17.87 8.83
C TYR A 107 2.22 -17.66 8.90
N LYS A 108 1.57 -18.14 9.97
CA LYS A 108 0.11 -18.07 10.15
C LYS A 108 -0.48 -16.64 10.07
N PHE A 109 0.35 -15.64 10.33
CA PHE A 109 -0.01 -14.21 10.30
C PHE A 109 0.27 -13.53 8.95
N HIS A 110 0.72 -14.25 7.94
CA HIS A 110 1.17 -13.66 6.67
C HIS A 110 0.11 -12.78 5.97
N MET A 111 -1.18 -13.15 6.06
CA MET A 111 -2.28 -12.37 5.51
C MET A 111 -2.51 -11.06 6.27
N ILE A 112 -2.35 -11.10 7.61
CA ILE A 112 -2.47 -9.90 8.47
C ILE A 112 -1.37 -8.92 8.11
N ASP A 113 -0.13 -9.40 7.99
CA ASP A 113 1.01 -8.58 7.62
C ASP A 113 0.86 -7.99 6.21
N ALA A 114 0.34 -8.75 5.24
CA ALA A 114 0.02 -8.23 3.90
C ALA A 114 -0.97 -7.07 3.94
N GLY A 115 -2.04 -7.20 4.72
CA GLY A 115 -3.02 -6.12 4.89
C GLY A 115 -2.42 -4.85 5.48
N ARG A 116 -1.52 -4.99 6.47
CA ARG A 116 -0.78 -3.86 7.08
C ARG A 116 0.10 -3.15 6.04
N VAL A 117 0.93 -3.91 5.32
CA VAL A 117 1.80 -3.38 4.26
C VAL A 117 1.01 -2.58 3.23
N VAL A 118 -0.08 -3.15 2.72
CA VAL A 118 -0.90 -2.48 1.71
C VAL A 118 -1.54 -1.21 2.26
N GLN A 119 -2.03 -1.24 3.50
CA GLN A 119 -2.61 -0.05 4.14
C GLN A 119 -1.58 1.07 4.29
N ASP A 120 -0.35 0.77 4.71
CA ASP A 120 0.71 1.75 4.87
C ASP A 120 1.12 2.36 3.51
N MET A 121 1.25 1.53 2.45
CA MET A 121 1.47 2.01 1.10
C MET A 121 0.35 2.93 0.60
N GLN A 122 -0.91 2.54 0.82
CA GLN A 122 -2.06 3.30 0.34
C GLN A 122 -2.24 4.64 1.06
N LEU A 123 -2.00 4.70 2.37
CA LEU A 123 -2.05 5.95 3.14
C LEU A 123 -0.91 6.88 2.74
N THR A 124 0.30 6.34 2.57
CA THR A 124 1.44 7.10 2.08
C THR A 124 1.15 7.67 0.69
N ALA A 125 0.67 6.86 -0.24
CA ALA A 125 0.28 7.30 -1.58
C ALA A 125 -0.74 8.45 -1.51
N TRP A 126 -1.79 8.30 -0.70
CA TRP A 126 -2.84 9.29 -0.52
C TRP A 126 -2.32 10.63 0.00
N ASN A 127 -1.38 10.60 0.95
CA ASN A 127 -0.73 11.81 1.46
C ASN A 127 0.03 12.58 0.36
N TYR A 128 0.47 11.90 -0.68
CA TYR A 128 1.12 12.49 -1.86
C TYR A 128 0.15 12.75 -3.03
N GLY A 129 -1.18 12.68 -2.78
CA GLY A 129 -2.21 12.88 -3.80
C GLY A 129 -2.36 11.72 -4.80
N VAL A 130 -1.63 10.63 -4.58
CA VAL A 130 -1.72 9.41 -5.40
C VAL A 130 -2.84 8.54 -4.87
N THR A 131 -3.75 8.15 -5.75
CA THR A 131 -4.85 7.25 -5.44
C THR A 131 -4.48 5.79 -5.68
N SER A 132 -5.24 4.87 -5.11
CA SER A 132 -4.95 3.44 -5.24
C SER A 132 -6.21 2.61 -5.07
N CYS A 133 -6.15 1.38 -5.55
CA CYS A 133 -7.10 0.33 -5.20
C CYS A 133 -6.37 -1.02 -5.14
N LEU A 134 -6.93 -1.98 -4.42
CA LEU A 134 -6.40 -3.33 -4.30
C LEU A 134 -7.38 -4.39 -4.84
N PHE A 135 -6.85 -5.56 -5.15
CA PHE A 135 -7.61 -6.76 -5.41
C PHE A 135 -6.83 -8.02 -4.97
N THR A 136 -7.55 -9.13 -4.80
CA THR A 136 -6.98 -10.42 -4.38
C THR A 136 -7.37 -11.56 -5.33
N GLY A 137 -8.35 -11.34 -6.21
CA GLY A 137 -8.80 -12.35 -7.16
C GLY A 137 -7.85 -12.47 -8.34
N VAL A 138 -7.11 -13.59 -8.40
CA VAL A 138 -6.14 -13.87 -9.45
C VAL A 138 -6.27 -15.31 -9.99
N GLN A 139 -5.83 -15.52 -11.22
CA GLN A 139 -5.58 -16.83 -11.81
C GLN A 139 -4.16 -17.26 -11.40
N ASP A 140 -4.03 -17.97 -10.29
CA ASP A 140 -2.75 -18.17 -9.58
C ASP A 140 -1.64 -18.75 -10.47
N GLU A 141 -1.93 -19.81 -11.24
CA GLU A 141 -0.93 -20.46 -12.10
C GLU A 141 -0.44 -19.52 -13.22
N LYS A 142 -1.36 -18.75 -13.83
CA LYS A 142 -1.04 -17.81 -14.90
C LYS A 142 -0.21 -16.65 -14.36
N LEU A 143 -0.63 -16.05 -13.26
CA LEU A 143 0.10 -14.97 -12.59
C LEU A 143 1.52 -15.41 -12.19
N ARG A 144 1.67 -16.62 -11.66
CA ARG A 144 3.00 -17.17 -11.31
C ARG A 144 3.90 -17.35 -12.52
N SER A 145 3.35 -17.85 -13.62
CA SER A 145 4.08 -18.02 -14.86
C SER A 145 4.55 -16.68 -15.43
N ASP A 146 3.63 -15.71 -15.54
CA ASP A 146 3.89 -14.42 -16.18
C ASP A 146 4.84 -13.53 -15.39
N PHE A 147 4.82 -13.64 -14.06
CA PHE A 147 5.66 -12.84 -13.16
C PHE A 147 6.75 -13.63 -12.43
N SER A 148 7.02 -14.88 -12.86
CA SER A 148 8.07 -15.75 -12.30
C SER A 148 8.00 -15.89 -10.78
N ILE A 149 6.80 -16.03 -10.23
CA ILE A 149 6.58 -16.09 -8.77
C ILE A 149 6.90 -17.50 -8.26
N PRO A 150 7.83 -17.64 -7.29
CA PRO A 150 8.18 -18.94 -6.72
C PRO A 150 6.99 -19.59 -6.00
N LYS A 151 6.94 -20.93 -6.04
CA LYS A 151 5.84 -21.73 -5.45
C LYS A 151 5.70 -21.54 -3.94
N GLU A 152 6.79 -21.26 -3.24
CA GLU A 152 6.84 -21.04 -1.80
C GLU A 152 6.30 -19.67 -1.34
N LEU A 153 6.09 -18.74 -2.27
CA LEU A 153 5.49 -17.44 -1.99
C LEU A 153 4.05 -17.39 -2.49
N ASN A 154 3.18 -16.77 -1.72
CA ASN A 154 1.78 -16.58 -2.06
C ASN A 154 1.54 -15.16 -2.59
N PRO A 155 1.02 -14.97 -3.82
CA PRO A 155 0.54 -13.67 -4.28
C PRO A 155 -0.73 -13.31 -3.50
N THR A 156 -0.58 -12.49 -2.48
CA THR A 156 -1.62 -12.27 -1.46
C THR A 156 -2.55 -11.13 -1.81
N ILE A 157 -1.97 -10.00 -2.21
CA ILE A 157 -2.72 -8.79 -2.57
C ILE A 157 -1.98 -8.10 -3.71
N ILE A 158 -2.74 -7.54 -4.65
CA ILE A 158 -2.20 -6.68 -5.69
C ILE A 158 -2.79 -5.30 -5.50
N VAL A 159 -1.96 -4.26 -5.53
CA VAL A 159 -2.38 -2.87 -5.38
C VAL A 159 -1.89 -2.03 -6.56
N GLY A 160 -2.82 -1.37 -7.25
CA GLY A 160 -2.52 -0.43 -8.32
C GLY A 160 -2.56 1.01 -7.82
N PHE A 161 -1.67 1.84 -8.37
CA PHE A 161 -1.48 3.25 -8.02
C PHE A 161 -1.55 4.14 -9.26
N GLY A 162 -2.13 5.33 -9.11
CA GLY A 162 -2.22 6.35 -10.15
C GLY A 162 -2.87 7.62 -9.62
N PHE A 163 -2.78 8.71 -10.35
CA PHE A 163 -3.61 9.87 -10.06
C PHE A 163 -5.03 9.63 -10.54
N SER A 164 -6.03 10.06 -9.79
CA SER A 164 -7.43 9.90 -10.20
C SER A 164 -7.73 10.67 -11.49
N ALA A 165 -8.42 10.04 -12.43
CA ALA A 165 -8.94 10.70 -13.62
C ALA A 165 -10.09 11.68 -13.32
N LYS A 166 -10.74 11.54 -12.16
CA LYS A 166 -11.87 12.35 -11.73
C LYS A 166 -11.59 13.01 -10.37
N ARG A 167 -12.21 14.17 -10.14
CA ARG A 167 -12.12 14.85 -8.86
C ARG A 167 -12.70 13.96 -7.74
N THR A 168 -11.91 13.71 -6.69
CA THR A 168 -12.27 12.83 -5.55
C THR A 168 -12.77 13.59 -4.32
N SER A 169 -12.68 14.92 -4.33
CA SER A 169 -13.10 15.78 -3.20
C SER A 169 -14.61 15.80 -2.98
N GLY A 170 -15.02 15.86 -1.72
CA GLY A 170 -16.43 16.02 -1.32
C GLY A 170 -17.23 14.72 -1.13
N LYS A 171 -16.63 13.55 -1.40
CA LYS A 171 -17.29 12.28 -1.09
C LYS A 171 -17.23 11.98 0.41
N ARG A 172 -18.35 11.59 0.99
CA ARG A 172 -18.43 11.14 2.38
C ARG A 172 -18.38 9.62 2.43
N LYS A 173 -17.60 9.06 3.35
CA LYS A 173 -17.59 7.62 3.60
C LYS A 173 -18.90 7.19 4.26
N ASN A 174 -19.55 6.19 3.68
CA ASN A 174 -20.64 5.49 4.35
C ASN A 174 -20.04 4.43 5.26
N ARG A 175 -20.14 4.61 6.57
CA ARG A 175 -19.64 3.65 7.59
C ARG A 175 -20.72 3.50 8.65
N MET A 176 -20.76 2.32 9.24
CA MET A 176 -21.60 2.07 10.40
C MET A 176 -21.26 3.04 11.55
N PRO A 177 -22.23 3.45 12.35
CA PRO A 177 -21.99 4.21 13.56
C PRO A 177 -21.01 3.49 14.51
N LEU A 178 -20.20 4.26 15.23
CA LEU A 178 -19.16 3.68 16.07
C LEU A 178 -19.72 2.86 17.22
N ASP A 179 -20.86 3.24 17.76
CA ASP A 179 -21.57 2.58 18.86
C ASP A 179 -22.17 1.21 18.45
N GLU A 180 -22.33 0.94 17.16
CA GLU A 180 -22.70 -0.38 16.65
C GLU A 180 -21.48 -1.33 16.51
N LEU A 181 -20.26 -0.78 16.53
CA LEU A 181 -19.02 -1.52 16.27
C LEU A 181 -18.20 -1.78 17.55
N VAL A 182 -18.42 -1.01 18.61
CA VAL A 182 -17.57 -1.02 19.80
C VAL A 182 -18.35 -1.46 21.03
N TYR A 183 -17.79 -2.42 21.76
CA TYR A 183 -18.32 -2.94 23.00
C TYR A 183 -17.31 -2.73 24.13
N TYR A 184 -17.79 -2.48 25.34
CA TYR A 184 -16.95 -2.24 26.51
C TYR A 184 -16.67 -3.57 27.26
N GLU A 185 -15.39 -3.95 27.33
CA GLU A 185 -14.85 -5.14 28.00
C GLU A 185 -15.37 -6.49 27.49
N LYS A 186 -16.67 -6.61 27.18
CA LYS A 186 -17.28 -7.85 26.67
C LYS A 186 -18.19 -7.55 25.50
N TYR A 187 -18.25 -8.47 24.54
CA TYR A 187 -19.16 -8.37 23.41
C TYR A 187 -20.61 -8.23 23.91
N GLY A 188 -21.36 -7.31 23.31
CA GLY A 188 -22.74 -7.00 23.69
C GLY A 188 -22.88 -5.91 24.76
N ASN A 189 -21.82 -5.50 25.44
CA ASN A 189 -21.86 -4.36 26.36
C ASN A 189 -21.67 -3.05 25.61
N PRO A 190 -22.66 -2.14 25.55
CA PRO A 190 -22.54 -0.90 24.81
C PRO A 190 -21.50 0.03 25.48
N VAL A 191 -20.84 0.85 24.64
CA VAL A 191 -19.96 1.92 25.13
C VAL A 191 -20.78 2.92 25.94
N ARG A 192 -20.40 3.18 27.20
CA ARG A 192 -20.99 4.26 28.00
C ARG A 192 -20.50 5.59 27.40
N ARG A 193 -21.44 6.45 27.03
CA ARG A 193 -21.18 7.84 26.63
C ARG A 193 -20.82 8.70 27.82
#